data_86a95b2f0e49d85bf5f003f8367d4a0a
#
_entry.id   86a95b2f0e49d85bf5f003f8367d4a0a
#
_cell.length_a   1.000
_cell.length_b   1.000
_cell.length_c   1.000
_cell.angle_alpha   90.00
_cell.angle_beta   90.00
_cell.angle_gamma   90.00
#
_symmetry.space_group_name_H-M   'P 1'
#
loop_
_entity.id
_entity.type
_entity.pdbx_description
1 polymer ?
#
loop_
_entity_poly.entity_id
_entity_poly.type
_entity_poly.pdbx_seq_one_letter_code
_entity_poly.pdbx_strand_id
1 'polypeptide(L)'
;MTALGAVFLPDLPPERLRSVARAADESGLDELWLWEDCFKEAGVAAAAAALAWTDRVRIGVGVFPVPLRNVALAAMEIATLDRLFPGRFIVGVGHGVQDWMTQVGARVDSPVTLLGEYLAALRALLRGEQVSTDGRYVRLDAVALDWPPAPAPAILAGAVGPRTLRLSGEHADGTILTAATSPDRLRQARIQIDEGRAAAARTDPHPVVVYLHAATGSGAARRLAAEQWRNGYDPSDDLGVAGDADTVAGAVRRWVDAGADSVVLQPTADEPDPEGFVRFVGSEVRPLMR
;
A
#
# COMPACT_ATOMS: atom_id res chain seq x y z
N MET A 1 11.09 10.97 10.33
CA MET A 1 10.62 11.79 9.16
C MET A 1 9.56 10.99 8.46
N THR A 2 8.45 11.63 8.08
CA THR A 2 7.38 11.00 7.30
C THR A 2 7.88 10.63 5.91
N ALA A 3 7.58 9.43 5.44
CA ALA A 3 7.87 9.04 4.08
C ALA A 3 6.86 9.66 3.10
N LEU A 4 7.32 10.05 1.92
CA LEU A 4 6.47 10.56 0.85
C LEU A 4 6.57 9.62 -0.35
N GLY A 5 5.41 9.16 -0.81
CA GLY A 5 5.30 8.26 -1.95
C GLY A 5 4.46 8.83 -3.09
N ALA A 6 4.48 8.12 -4.21
CA ALA A 6 3.55 8.32 -5.31
C ALA A 6 3.07 6.98 -5.86
N VAL A 7 1.90 6.97 -6.52
CA VAL A 7 1.33 5.77 -7.14
C VAL A 7 1.66 5.73 -8.63
N PHE A 8 2.14 4.58 -9.11
CA PHE A 8 2.02 4.21 -10.51
C PHE A 8 0.64 3.59 -10.71
N LEU A 9 -0.23 4.28 -11.44
CA LEU A 9 -1.60 3.83 -11.63
C LEU A 9 -1.64 2.59 -12.55
N PRO A 10 -2.37 1.54 -12.18
CA PRO A 10 -2.50 0.33 -12.99
C PRO A 10 -3.29 0.54 -14.30
N ASP A 11 -3.89 1.72 -14.51
CA ASP A 11 -4.50 2.12 -15.79
C ASP A 11 -3.46 2.47 -16.86
N LEU A 12 -2.22 2.71 -16.46
CA LEU A 12 -1.11 2.90 -17.39
C LEU A 12 -0.64 1.54 -17.93
N PRO A 13 -0.23 1.47 -19.21
CA PRO A 13 0.34 0.24 -19.74
C PRO A 13 1.65 -0.09 -19.02
N PRO A 14 1.93 -1.39 -18.73
CA PRO A 14 3.08 -1.81 -17.93
C PRO A 14 4.44 -1.39 -18.53
N GLU A 15 4.52 -1.11 -19.83
CA GLU A 15 5.71 -0.58 -20.49
C GLU A 15 6.14 0.80 -19.95
N ARG A 16 5.22 1.57 -19.36
CA ARG A 16 5.49 2.87 -18.74
C ARG A 16 6.14 2.73 -17.36
N LEU A 17 6.04 1.57 -16.72
CA LEU A 17 6.54 1.37 -15.36
C LEU A 17 8.04 1.71 -15.24
N ARG A 18 8.84 1.31 -16.24
CA ARG A 18 10.30 1.54 -16.20
C ARG A 18 10.65 3.02 -16.16
N SER A 19 10.02 3.84 -16.99
CA SER A 19 10.31 5.28 -17.06
C SER A 19 9.83 6.00 -15.79
N VAL A 20 8.66 5.64 -15.28
CA VAL A 20 8.12 6.22 -14.03
C VAL A 20 8.96 5.81 -12.81
N ALA A 21 9.33 4.52 -12.69
CA ALA A 21 10.16 4.04 -11.58
C ALA A 21 11.53 4.72 -11.55
N ARG A 22 12.17 4.89 -12.70
CA ARG A 22 13.45 5.63 -12.80
C ARG A 22 13.27 7.10 -12.45
N ALA A 23 12.22 7.75 -12.95
CA ALA A 23 11.92 9.13 -12.60
C ALA A 23 11.73 9.33 -11.09
N ALA A 24 11.05 8.38 -10.43
CA ALA A 24 10.86 8.36 -8.98
C ALA A 24 12.21 8.21 -8.25
N ASP A 25 13.05 7.27 -8.67
CA ASP A 25 14.37 7.03 -8.06
C ASP A 25 15.31 8.23 -8.24
N GLU A 26 15.41 8.78 -9.44
CA GLU A 26 16.25 9.92 -9.80
C GLU A 26 15.82 11.21 -9.07
N SER A 27 14.52 11.42 -8.84
CA SER A 27 13.98 12.59 -8.13
C SER A 27 14.13 12.51 -6.61
N GLY A 28 14.58 11.38 -6.06
CA GLY A 28 14.75 11.18 -4.63
C GLY A 28 13.43 10.95 -3.89
N LEU A 29 12.40 10.44 -4.57
CA LEU A 29 11.16 9.99 -3.95
C LEU A 29 11.45 8.85 -2.97
N ASP A 30 10.75 8.80 -1.83
CA ASP A 30 10.98 7.74 -0.84
C ASP A 30 10.34 6.41 -1.25
N GLU A 31 9.14 6.45 -1.83
CA GLU A 31 8.33 5.26 -2.14
C GLU A 31 7.58 5.39 -3.47
N LEU A 32 7.62 4.35 -4.30
CA LEU A 32 6.72 4.19 -5.44
C LEU A 32 5.79 3.01 -5.16
N TRP A 33 4.49 3.26 -5.24
CA TRP A 33 3.47 2.27 -4.93
C TRP A 33 2.79 1.74 -6.19
N LEU A 34 2.62 0.42 -6.21
CA LEU A 34 1.93 -0.35 -7.25
C LEU A 34 0.67 -0.96 -6.66
N TRP A 35 -0.33 -1.19 -7.48
CA TRP A 35 -1.54 -1.91 -7.08
C TRP A 35 -1.68 -3.19 -7.89
N GLU A 36 -2.18 -4.24 -7.25
CA GLU A 36 -2.56 -5.46 -7.96
C GLU A 36 -4.07 -5.46 -8.21
N ASP A 37 -4.50 -4.64 -9.16
CA ASP A 37 -5.89 -4.53 -9.56
C ASP A 37 -6.21 -5.55 -10.65
N CYS A 38 -7.25 -6.36 -10.43
CA CYS A 38 -7.71 -7.29 -11.45
C CYS A 38 -8.41 -6.51 -12.60
N PHE A 39 -8.05 -6.66 -13.86
CA PHE A 39 -7.15 -7.66 -14.38
C PHE A 39 -6.03 -6.94 -15.16
N LYS A 40 -5.21 -6.19 -14.44
CA LYS A 40 -4.13 -5.35 -14.97
C LYS A 40 -2.78 -6.02 -14.71
N GLU A 41 -1.71 -5.27 -14.39
CA GLU A 41 -0.41 -5.89 -14.13
C GLU A 41 -0.37 -6.66 -12.80
N ALA A 42 0.37 -7.75 -12.79
CA ALA A 42 0.60 -8.55 -11.59
C ALA A 42 1.62 -7.87 -10.66
N GLY A 43 1.25 -7.69 -9.39
CA GLY A 43 2.03 -6.91 -8.43
C GLY A 43 3.45 -7.43 -8.20
N VAL A 44 3.64 -8.75 -8.10
CA VAL A 44 4.99 -9.36 -7.92
C VAL A 44 5.89 -9.10 -9.11
N ALA A 45 5.39 -9.30 -10.34
CA ALA A 45 6.17 -9.11 -11.56
C ALA A 45 6.55 -7.63 -11.74
N ALA A 46 5.59 -6.72 -11.54
CA ALA A 46 5.80 -5.29 -11.63
C ALA A 46 6.78 -4.79 -10.54
N ALA A 47 6.63 -5.26 -9.29
CA ALA A 47 7.55 -4.90 -8.20
C ALA A 47 8.97 -5.41 -8.45
N ALA A 48 9.14 -6.66 -8.89
CA ALA A 48 10.45 -7.22 -9.22
C ALA A 48 11.17 -6.41 -10.30
N ALA A 49 10.44 -6.04 -11.35
CA ALA A 49 10.97 -5.23 -12.44
C ALA A 49 11.36 -3.81 -11.97
N ALA A 50 10.48 -3.14 -11.22
CA ALA A 50 10.74 -1.80 -10.69
C ALA A 50 11.96 -1.79 -9.75
N LEU A 51 12.06 -2.77 -8.84
CA LEU A 51 13.20 -2.93 -7.93
C LEU A 51 14.52 -3.14 -8.70
N ALA A 52 14.51 -3.94 -9.77
CA ALA A 52 15.69 -4.21 -10.58
C ALA A 52 16.13 -3.01 -11.44
N TRP A 53 15.23 -2.07 -11.73
CA TRP A 53 15.55 -0.87 -12.53
C TRP A 53 15.95 0.35 -11.70
N THR A 54 15.87 0.26 -10.38
CA THR A 54 16.08 1.39 -9.45
C THR A 54 17.04 1.00 -8.33
N ASP A 55 17.65 1.99 -7.67
CA ASP A 55 18.70 1.78 -6.68
C ASP A 55 18.30 2.19 -5.25
N ARG A 56 17.38 3.15 -5.08
CA ARG A 56 17.08 3.79 -3.79
C ARG A 56 15.60 3.78 -3.41
N VAL A 57 14.72 4.09 -4.37
CA VAL A 57 13.28 4.19 -4.10
C VAL A 57 12.75 2.83 -3.59
N ARG A 58 11.97 2.87 -2.54
CA ARG A 58 11.27 1.68 -2.06
C ARG A 58 10.04 1.42 -2.93
N ILE A 59 9.79 0.16 -3.26
CA ILE A 59 8.65 -0.25 -4.07
C ILE A 59 7.62 -0.91 -3.16
N GLY A 60 6.43 -0.32 -3.08
CA GLY A 60 5.31 -0.84 -2.31
C GLY A 60 4.28 -1.52 -3.21
N VAL A 61 3.66 -2.60 -2.72
CA VAL A 61 2.44 -3.15 -3.32
C VAL A 61 1.28 -2.99 -2.34
N GLY A 62 0.30 -2.22 -2.73
CA GLY A 62 -0.82 -1.90 -1.86
C GLY A 62 -2.17 -2.06 -2.55
N VAL A 63 -2.68 -3.31 -2.61
CA VAL A 63 -2.31 -4.49 -1.84
C VAL A 63 -2.29 -5.75 -2.73
N PHE A 64 -1.63 -6.82 -2.27
CA PHE A 64 -1.86 -8.15 -2.81
C PHE A 64 -3.20 -8.68 -2.32
N PRO A 65 -4.13 -9.06 -3.21
CA PRO A 65 -5.37 -9.71 -2.80
C PRO A 65 -5.11 -11.13 -2.26
N VAL A 66 -5.28 -11.34 -0.96
CA VAL A 66 -4.99 -12.64 -0.32
C VAL A 66 -5.79 -13.82 -0.91
N PRO A 67 -7.04 -13.65 -1.44
CA PRO A 67 -7.74 -14.79 -2.05
C PRO A 67 -7.09 -15.29 -3.36
N LEU A 68 -6.24 -14.48 -4.01
CA LEU A 68 -5.68 -14.84 -5.32
C LEU A 68 -4.43 -15.72 -5.24
N ARG A 69 -3.77 -15.80 -4.07
CA ARG A 69 -2.56 -16.63 -3.96
C ARG A 69 -2.46 -17.37 -2.64
N ASN A 70 -1.98 -18.60 -2.71
CA ASN A 70 -1.68 -19.38 -1.53
C ASN A 70 -0.63 -18.66 -0.66
N VAL A 71 -0.78 -18.73 0.66
CA VAL A 71 0.12 -18.03 1.61
C VAL A 71 1.57 -18.51 1.53
N ALA A 72 1.80 -19.80 1.25
CA ALA A 72 3.15 -20.33 1.07
C ALA A 72 3.82 -19.76 -0.19
N LEU A 73 3.06 -19.63 -1.30
CA LEU A 73 3.56 -18.99 -2.51
C LEU A 73 3.90 -17.52 -2.25
N ALA A 74 3.00 -16.78 -1.60
CA ALA A 74 3.27 -15.38 -1.23
C ALA A 74 4.50 -15.23 -0.33
N ALA A 75 4.67 -16.13 0.64
CA ALA A 75 5.87 -16.13 1.48
C ALA A 75 7.16 -16.34 0.67
N MET A 76 7.16 -17.25 -0.32
CA MET A 76 8.28 -17.47 -1.22
C MET A 76 8.57 -16.22 -2.09
N GLU A 77 7.54 -15.62 -2.67
CA GLU A 77 7.64 -14.41 -3.50
C GLU A 77 8.24 -13.23 -2.71
N ILE A 78 7.68 -12.97 -1.52
CA ILE A 78 8.11 -11.89 -0.65
C ILE A 78 9.55 -12.12 -0.15
N ALA A 79 9.85 -13.34 0.32
CA ALA A 79 11.20 -13.69 0.78
C ALA A 79 12.23 -13.53 -0.33
N THR A 80 11.89 -13.91 -1.57
CA THR A 80 12.77 -13.76 -2.72
C THR A 80 13.05 -12.29 -3.00
N LEU A 81 12.01 -11.43 -3.07
CA LEU A 81 12.18 -10.01 -3.37
C LEU A 81 12.94 -9.28 -2.24
N ASP A 82 12.61 -9.54 -0.99
CA ASP A 82 13.29 -8.89 0.13
C ASP A 82 14.78 -9.29 0.21
N ARG A 83 15.13 -10.56 -0.06
CA ARG A 83 16.52 -11.03 -0.09
C ARG A 83 17.32 -10.50 -1.29
N LEU A 84 16.68 -10.32 -2.45
CA LEU A 84 17.32 -9.71 -3.64
C LEU A 84 17.48 -8.20 -3.49
N PHE A 85 16.56 -7.53 -2.79
CA PHE A 85 16.51 -6.08 -2.64
C PHE A 85 16.26 -5.68 -1.17
N PRO A 86 17.21 -5.92 -0.26
CA PRO A 86 17.00 -5.77 1.19
C PRO A 86 16.46 -4.39 1.58
N GLY A 87 15.33 -4.39 2.32
CA GLY A 87 14.70 -3.18 2.84
C GLY A 87 14.04 -2.26 1.81
N ARG A 88 13.97 -2.68 0.55
CA ARG A 88 13.39 -1.87 -0.54
C ARG A 88 11.99 -2.30 -0.96
N PHE A 89 11.52 -3.45 -0.50
CA PHE A 89 10.20 -3.95 -0.81
C PHE A 89 9.23 -3.71 0.36
N ILE A 90 8.09 -3.07 0.09
CA ILE A 90 7.02 -2.82 1.06
C ILE A 90 5.83 -3.70 0.71
N VAL A 91 5.40 -4.53 1.66
CA VAL A 91 4.39 -5.55 1.41
C VAL A 91 3.07 -5.15 2.04
N GLY A 92 2.07 -4.91 1.21
CA GLY A 92 0.68 -4.77 1.63
C GLY A 92 -0.16 -5.95 1.18
N VAL A 93 -0.98 -6.50 2.07
CA VAL A 93 -1.96 -7.55 1.76
C VAL A 93 -3.37 -7.09 2.11
N GLY A 94 -4.38 -7.63 1.45
CA GLY A 94 -5.76 -7.20 1.70
C GLY A 94 -6.82 -8.16 1.14
N HIS A 95 -8.08 -7.82 1.37
CA HIS A 95 -9.22 -8.66 0.95
C HIS A 95 -9.37 -8.79 -0.57
N GLY A 96 -8.78 -7.86 -1.35
CA GLY A 96 -9.15 -7.67 -2.75
C GLY A 96 -10.57 -7.07 -2.91
N VAL A 97 -10.88 -6.62 -4.11
CA VAL A 97 -12.21 -6.16 -4.49
C VAL A 97 -13.12 -7.37 -4.65
N GLN A 98 -14.22 -7.43 -3.89
CA GLN A 98 -15.04 -8.65 -3.79
C GLN A 98 -15.70 -9.06 -5.12
N ASP A 99 -16.02 -8.09 -5.99
CA ASP A 99 -16.55 -8.37 -7.31
C ASP A 99 -15.51 -9.08 -8.19
N TRP A 100 -14.26 -8.62 -8.15
CA TRP A 100 -13.16 -9.30 -8.86
C TRP A 100 -12.90 -10.72 -8.31
N MET A 101 -12.96 -10.87 -6.99
CA MET A 101 -12.82 -12.19 -6.36
C MET A 101 -13.93 -13.14 -6.80
N THR A 102 -15.16 -12.62 -6.99
CA THR A 102 -16.27 -13.41 -7.54
C THR A 102 -16.01 -13.81 -8.99
N GLN A 103 -15.53 -12.88 -9.82
CA GLN A 103 -15.27 -13.14 -11.25
C GLN A 103 -14.26 -14.28 -11.48
N VAL A 104 -13.30 -14.44 -10.57
CA VAL A 104 -12.25 -15.49 -10.68
C VAL A 104 -12.51 -16.71 -9.79
N GLY A 105 -13.67 -16.79 -9.15
CA GLY A 105 -14.02 -17.92 -8.26
C GLY A 105 -13.22 -17.97 -6.96
N ALA A 106 -12.60 -16.87 -6.55
CA ALA A 106 -11.75 -16.77 -5.35
C ALA A 106 -12.46 -16.10 -4.16
N ARG A 107 -13.73 -15.72 -4.31
CA ARG A 107 -14.52 -15.13 -3.21
C ARG A 107 -14.71 -16.13 -2.08
N VAL A 108 -14.57 -15.64 -0.85
CA VAL A 108 -14.79 -16.41 0.38
C VAL A 108 -15.95 -15.80 1.20
N ASP A 109 -16.59 -16.61 2.06
CA ASP A 109 -17.71 -16.14 2.90
C ASP A 109 -17.25 -15.10 3.94
N SER A 110 -16.03 -15.24 4.49
CA SER A 110 -15.49 -14.35 5.50
C SER A 110 -14.11 -13.84 5.11
N PRO A 111 -14.02 -12.75 4.32
CA PRO A 111 -12.73 -12.16 3.96
C PRO A 111 -11.89 -11.73 5.17
N VAL A 112 -12.54 -11.28 6.26
CA VAL A 112 -11.85 -10.90 7.50
C VAL A 112 -11.15 -12.09 8.16
N THR A 113 -11.83 -13.26 8.24
CA THR A 113 -11.22 -14.49 8.78
C THR A 113 -10.05 -14.95 7.91
N LEU A 114 -10.23 -14.95 6.57
CA LEU A 114 -9.14 -15.29 5.65
C LEU A 114 -7.93 -14.37 5.86
N LEU A 115 -8.13 -13.06 5.94
CA LEU A 115 -7.02 -12.12 6.13
C LEU A 115 -6.30 -12.34 7.46
N GLY A 116 -7.00 -12.61 8.55
CA GLY A 116 -6.39 -12.89 9.85
C GLY A 116 -5.54 -14.17 9.83
N GLU A 117 -6.10 -15.28 9.32
CA GLU A 117 -5.37 -16.54 9.16
C GLU A 117 -4.15 -16.38 8.24
N TYR A 118 -4.31 -15.64 7.15
CA TYR A 118 -3.26 -15.39 6.18
C TYR A 118 -2.11 -14.57 6.78
N LEU A 119 -2.41 -13.47 7.49
CA LEU A 119 -1.42 -12.63 8.14
C LEU A 119 -0.61 -13.41 9.19
N ALA A 120 -1.29 -14.23 10.01
CA ALA A 120 -0.63 -15.05 11.01
C ALA A 120 0.37 -16.05 10.39
N ALA A 121 -0.08 -16.78 9.36
CA ALA A 121 0.75 -17.76 8.67
C ALA A 121 1.90 -17.09 7.89
N LEU A 122 1.62 -16.01 7.14
CA LEU A 122 2.62 -15.30 6.35
C LEU A 122 3.75 -14.75 7.21
N ARG A 123 3.41 -14.08 8.32
CA ARG A 123 4.40 -13.51 9.23
C ARG A 123 5.27 -14.60 9.90
N ALA A 124 4.67 -15.73 10.27
CA ALA A 124 5.42 -16.86 10.84
C ALA A 124 6.40 -17.46 9.81
N LEU A 125 5.94 -17.71 8.59
CA LEU A 125 6.79 -18.22 7.50
C LEU A 125 7.97 -17.28 7.20
N LEU A 126 7.72 -15.97 7.12
CA LEU A 126 8.76 -14.97 6.84
C LEU A 126 9.77 -14.84 7.99
N ARG A 127 9.41 -15.16 9.24
CA ARG A 127 10.35 -15.28 10.36
C ARG A 127 11.15 -16.56 10.36
N GLY A 128 10.93 -17.47 9.38
CA GLY A 128 11.61 -18.75 9.28
C GLY A 128 11.02 -19.84 10.19
N GLU A 129 9.82 -19.65 10.70
CA GLU A 129 9.13 -20.66 11.51
C GLU A 129 8.58 -21.78 10.63
N GLN A 130 8.58 -23.02 11.14
CA GLN A 130 7.82 -24.11 10.54
C GLN A 130 6.36 -23.99 10.99
N VAL A 131 5.46 -23.90 10.03
CA VAL A 131 4.03 -23.61 10.27
C VAL A 131 3.18 -24.83 9.96
N SER A 132 2.37 -25.26 10.94
CA SER A 132 1.24 -26.15 10.74
C SER A 132 -0.03 -25.46 11.26
N THR A 133 -1.04 -25.37 10.43
CA THR A 133 -2.34 -24.77 10.78
C THR A 133 -3.47 -25.43 9.99
N ASP A 134 -4.63 -25.63 10.65
CA ASP A 134 -5.85 -26.15 10.04
C ASP A 134 -6.98 -25.11 10.22
N GLY A 135 -6.77 -23.91 9.66
CA GLY A 135 -7.73 -22.83 9.67
C GLY A 135 -8.92 -23.09 8.73
N ARG A 136 -9.89 -22.20 8.76
CA ARG A 136 -11.05 -22.26 7.84
C ARG A 136 -10.61 -22.14 6.39
N TYR A 137 -9.64 -21.28 6.10
CA TYR A 137 -9.18 -20.93 4.75
C TYR A 137 -7.69 -21.23 4.53
N VAL A 138 -6.85 -21.10 5.56
CA VAL A 138 -5.42 -21.33 5.48
C VAL A 138 -5.08 -22.66 6.14
N ARG A 139 -4.53 -23.59 5.35
CA ARG A 139 -4.10 -24.92 5.82
C ARG A 139 -2.67 -25.17 5.37
N LEU A 140 -1.80 -25.43 6.31
CA LEU A 140 -0.40 -25.75 6.11
C LEU A 140 -0.05 -26.95 6.98
N ASP A 141 0.81 -27.83 6.48
CA ASP A 141 1.34 -28.97 7.22
C ASP A 141 2.87 -28.95 7.16
N ALA A 142 3.49 -28.58 8.27
CA ALA A 142 4.95 -28.51 8.47
C ALA A 142 5.68 -27.68 7.38
N VAL A 143 5.08 -26.57 6.90
CA VAL A 143 5.66 -25.71 5.86
C VAL A 143 6.67 -24.76 6.49
N ALA A 144 7.86 -24.66 5.90
CA ALA A 144 8.90 -23.70 6.25
C ALA A 144 9.57 -23.15 4.99
N LEU A 145 10.12 -21.94 5.05
CA LEU A 145 10.97 -21.42 3.98
C LEU A 145 12.41 -21.91 4.16
N ASP A 146 13.03 -22.40 3.11
CA ASP A 146 14.47 -22.72 3.11
C ASP A 146 15.33 -21.45 3.18
N TRP A 147 14.80 -20.34 2.66
CA TRP A 147 15.48 -19.05 2.56
C TRP A 147 14.63 -17.91 3.14
N PRO A 148 14.33 -17.90 4.44
CA PRO A 148 13.62 -16.80 5.07
C PRO A 148 14.46 -15.51 5.00
N PRO A 149 13.83 -14.32 4.88
CA PRO A 149 14.54 -13.05 4.97
C PRO A 149 15.00 -12.77 6.41
N ALA A 150 16.11 -12.06 6.55
CA ALA A 150 16.61 -11.66 7.87
C ALA A 150 17.13 -10.22 7.82
N PRO A 151 16.45 -9.27 8.49
CA PRO A 151 15.20 -9.45 9.26
C PRO A 151 13.99 -9.73 8.37
N ALA A 152 12.91 -10.29 8.94
CA ALA A 152 11.64 -10.44 8.23
C ALA A 152 11.05 -9.06 7.91
N PRO A 153 10.54 -8.83 6.66
CA PRO A 153 9.92 -7.58 6.29
C PRO A 153 8.59 -7.36 7.04
N ALA A 154 8.25 -6.10 7.29
CA ALA A 154 6.95 -5.73 7.83
C ALA A 154 5.83 -6.02 6.82
N ILE A 155 4.74 -6.62 7.29
CA ILE A 155 3.55 -6.90 6.48
C ILE A 155 2.42 -5.94 6.87
N LEU A 156 2.03 -5.09 5.93
CA LEU A 156 0.95 -4.14 6.11
C LEU A 156 -0.38 -4.72 5.64
N ALA A 157 -1.47 -4.35 6.31
CA ALA A 157 -2.82 -4.75 5.89
C ALA A 157 -3.61 -3.57 5.33
N GLY A 158 -4.19 -3.74 4.15
CA GLY A 158 -5.19 -2.82 3.62
C GLY A 158 -6.48 -2.90 4.42
N ALA A 159 -6.94 -1.78 5.00
CA ALA A 159 -8.11 -1.74 5.85
C ALA A 159 -8.95 -0.49 5.61
N VAL A 160 -10.28 -0.65 5.64
CA VAL A 160 -11.23 0.45 5.50
C VAL A 160 -12.25 0.45 6.65
N GLY A 161 -12.87 -0.70 6.90
CA GLY A 161 -13.92 -0.83 7.91
C GLY A 161 -13.38 -1.13 9.32
N PRO A 162 -14.15 -0.83 10.38
CA PRO A 162 -13.71 -0.97 11.78
C PRO A 162 -13.18 -2.37 12.13
N ARG A 163 -13.80 -3.42 11.61
CA ARG A 163 -13.38 -4.82 11.86
C ARG A 163 -11.99 -5.09 11.28
N THR A 164 -11.73 -4.63 10.05
CA THR A 164 -10.45 -4.84 9.39
C THR A 164 -9.37 -3.94 9.99
N LEU A 165 -9.72 -2.74 10.43
CA LEU A 165 -8.78 -1.84 11.14
C LEU A 165 -8.31 -2.47 12.46
N ARG A 166 -9.23 -3.03 13.28
CA ARG A 166 -8.85 -3.77 14.49
C ARG A 166 -8.00 -5.00 14.17
N LEU A 167 -8.42 -5.80 13.18
CA LEU A 167 -7.65 -6.96 12.74
C LEU A 167 -6.24 -6.57 12.26
N SER A 168 -6.09 -5.45 11.55
CA SER A 168 -4.79 -4.94 11.16
C SER A 168 -3.92 -4.64 12.40
N GLY A 169 -4.47 -3.98 13.41
CA GLY A 169 -3.80 -3.74 14.69
C GLY A 169 -3.38 -5.03 15.40
N GLU A 170 -4.21 -6.07 15.36
CA GLU A 170 -3.96 -7.36 16.00
C GLU A 170 -2.88 -8.18 15.27
N HIS A 171 -2.93 -8.25 13.94
CA HIS A 171 -2.20 -9.26 13.16
C HIS A 171 -1.17 -8.69 12.17
N ALA A 172 -1.28 -7.42 11.73
CA ALA A 172 -0.34 -6.83 10.77
C ALA A 172 0.74 -5.99 11.45
N ASP A 173 1.80 -5.64 10.71
CA ASP A 173 2.88 -4.77 11.20
C ASP A 173 2.65 -3.29 10.84
N GLY A 174 1.60 -2.99 10.08
CA GLY A 174 1.15 -1.65 9.73
C GLY A 174 -0.18 -1.70 8.98
N THR A 175 -0.71 -0.52 8.65
CA THR A 175 -2.01 -0.38 7.97
C THR A 175 -1.88 0.49 6.73
N ILE A 176 -2.55 0.10 5.64
CA ILE A 176 -2.71 0.91 4.44
C ILE A 176 -4.15 1.40 4.36
N LEU A 177 -4.34 2.70 4.22
CA LEU A 177 -5.63 3.37 4.08
C LEU A 177 -5.77 3.95 2.67
N THR A 178 -6.98 3.85 2.11
CA THR A 178 -7.27 4.35 0.76
C THR A 178 -7.37 5.87 0.72
N ALA A 179 -7.39 6.44 -0.49
CA ALA A 179 -7.59 7.88 -0.73
C ALA A 179 -8.97 8.40 -0.29
N ALA A 180 -9.91 7.53 0.10
CA ALA A 180 -11.17 7.90 0.75
C ALA A 180 -11.02 8.27 2.24
N THR A 181 -9.79 8.44 2.74
CA THR A 181 -9.49 8.69 4.15
C THR A 181 -9.10 10.15 4.37
N SER A 182 -10.04 10.97 4.83
CA SER A 182 -9.76 12.35 5.28
C SER A 182 -8.93 12.34 6.58
N PRO A 183 -8.34 13.48 6.98
CA PRO A 183 -7.62 13.57 8.25
C PRO A 183 -8.45 13.13 9.47
N ASP A 184 -9.75 13.46 9.51
CA ASP A 184 -10.62 13.02 10.59
C ASP A 184 -10.89 11.52 10.58
N ARG A 185 -11.11 10.94 9.40
CA ARG A 185 -11.23 9.49 9.24
C ARG A 185 -9.94 8.77 9.61
N LEU A 186 -8.78 9.36 9.33
CA LEU A 186 -7.49 8.82 9.73
C LEU A 186 -7.35 8.78 11.27
N ARG A 187 -7.72 9.85 11.98
CA ARG A 187 -7.74 9.84 13.47
C ARG A 187 -8.64 8.74 14.02
N GLN A 188 -9.82 8.55 13.43
CA GLN A 188 -10.73 7.47 13.83
C GLN A 188 -10.17 6.07 13.51
N ALA A 189 -9.51 5.92 12.36
CA ALA A 189 -8.85 4.66 11.98
C ALA A 189 -7.73 4.31 12.98
N ARG A 190 -6.91 5.29 13.40
CA ARG A 190 -5.88 5.09 14.43
C ARG A 190 -6.46 4.54 15.74
N ILE A 191 -7.58 5.07 16.20
CA ILE A 191 -8.26 4.56 17.42
C ILE A 191 -8.60 3.08 17.27
N GLN A 192 -9.19 2.69 16.12
CA GLN A 192 -9.56 1.29 15.87
C GLN A 192 -8.35 0.36 15.75
N ILE A 193 -7.27 0.84 15.14
CA ILE A 193 -6.00 0.10 15.03
C ILE A 193 -5.41 -0.10 16.45
N ASP A 194 -5.38 0.94 17.27
CA ASP A 194 -4.82 0.88 18.62
C ASP A 194 -5.66 0.00 19.55
N GLU A 195 -6.99 -0.04 19.39
CA GLU A 195 -7.84 -1.02 20.07
C GLU A 195 -7.44 -2.47 19.73
N GLY A 196 -7.19 -2.77 18.45
CA GLY A 196 -6.72 -4.09 18.01
C GLY A 196 -5.33 -4.43 18.57
N ARG A 197 -4.40 -3.47 18.53
CA ARG A 197 -3.05 -3.63 19.09
C ARG A 197 -3.09 -3.93 20.59
N ALA A 198 -3.92 -3.17 21.33
CA ALA A 198 -4.10 -3.37 22.76
C ALA A 198 -4.69 -4.75 23.07
N ALA A 199 -5.68 -5.21 22.30
CA ALA A 199 -6.28 -6.54 22.46
C ALA A 199 -5.25 -7.68 22.26
N ALA A 200 -4.26 -7.48 21.36
CA ALA A 200 -3.19 -8.43 21.10
C ALA A 200 -1.91 -8.16 21.94
N ALA A 201 -1.95 -7.23 22.90
CA ALA A 201 -0.81 -6.81 23.73
C ALA A 201 0.43 -6.40 22.91
N ARG A 202 0.24 -5.81 21.73
CA ARG A 202 1.33 -5.38 20.83
C ARG A 202 1.84 -3.99 21.22
N THR A 203 3.17 -3.86 21.31
CA THR A 203 3.88 -2.62 21.64
C THR A 203 4.86 -2.18 20.53
N ASP A 204 5.11 -3.04 19.55
CA ASP A 204 5.95 -2.75 18.38
C ASP A 204 5.39 -1.56 17.56
N PRO A 205 6.20 -0.84 16.79
CA PRO A 205 5.72 0.22 15.91
C PRO A 205 4.68 -0.29 14.92
N HIS A 206 3.69 0.56 14.61
CA HIS A 206 2.64 0.24 13.64
C HIS A 206 2.42 1.42 12.69
N PRO A 207 3.21 1.52 11.61
CA PRO A 207 3.07 2.61 10.66
C PRO A 207 1.72 2.56 9.93
N VAL A 208 1.17 3.75 9.67
CA VAL A 208 -0.01 3.93 8.84
C VAL A 208 0.38 4.68 7.58
N VAL A 209 0.14 4.02 6.46
CA VAL A 209 0.27 4.57 5.11
C VAL A 209 -1.10 5.03 4.65
N VAL A 210 -1.20 6.23 4.08
CA VAL A 210 -2.46 6.73 3.53
C VAL A 210 -2.26 7.24 2.11
N TYR A 211 -3.17 6.89 1.20
CA TYR A 211 -3.21 7.47 -0.13
C TYR A 211 -3.94 8.82 -0.08
N LEU A 212 -3.47 9.78 -0.88
CA LEU A 212 -4.06 11.11 -1.02
C LEU A 212 -4.12 11.48 -2.50
N HIS A 213 -5.32 11.72 -3.02
CA HIS A 213 -5.45 12.23 -4.38
C HIS A 213 -4.72 13.56 -4.57
N ALA A 214 -3.89 13.64 -5.60
CA ALA A 214 -3.15 14.86 -5.90
C ALA A 214 -3.14 15.16 -7.40
N ALA A 215 -3.23 16.44 -7.73
CA ALA A 215 -3.06 16.92 -9.08
C ALA A 215 -2.20 18.19 -9.11
N THR A 216 -1.33 18.30 -10.11
CA THR A 216 -0.45 19.47 -10.29
C THR A 216 -0.46 19.97 -11.73
N GLY A 217 0.08 21.16 -11.97
CA GLY A 217 0.18 21.76 -13.30
C GLY A 217 -1.15 22.27 -13.84
N SER A 218 -1.19 22.47 -15.16
CA SER A 218 -2.36 23.07 -15.82
C SER A 218 -3.61 22.20 -15.66
N GLY A 219 -4.71 22.80 -15.23
CA GLY A 219 -6.01 22.12 -15.07
C GLY A 219 -6.10 21.18 -13.88
N ALA A 220 -5.14 21.20 -12.94
CA ALA A 220 -5.09 20.35 -11.76
C ALA A 220 -6.40 20.29 -10.97
N ALA A 221 -6.97 21.46 -10.63
CA ALA A 221 -8.23 21.53 -9.89
C ALA A 221 -9.40 20.86 -10.64
N ARG A 222 -9.46 21.01 -11.96
CA ARG A 222 -10.49 20.35 -12.78
C ARG A 222 -10.31 18.84 -12.82
N ARG A 223 -9.06 18.36 -12.97
CA ARG A 223 -8.77 16.92 -12.95
C ARG A 223 -9.12 16.30 -11.59
N LEU A 224 -8.75 16.95 -10.50
CA LEU A 224 -9.08 16.48 -9.16
C LEU A 224 -10.60 16.43 -8.93
N ALA A 225 -11.34 17.47 -9.32
CA ALA A 225 -12.80 17.48 -9.21
C ALA A 225 -13.46 16.36 -10.04
N ALA A 226 -12.95 16.10 -11.25
CA ALA A 226 -13.42 14.99 -12.08
C ALA A 226 -13.11 13.62 -11.43
N GLU A 227 -11.94 13.47 -10.80
CA GLU A 227 -11.56 12.27 -10.07
C GLU A 227 -12.47 12.02 -8.87
N GLN A 228 -12.72 13.04 -8.06
CA GLN A 228 -13.63 12.96 -6.91
C GLN A 228 -15.05 12.59 -7.34
N TRP A 229 -15.54 13.19 -8.43
CA TRP A 229 -16.85 12.86 -8.99
C TRP A 229 -16.94 11.40 -9.46
N ARG A 230 -15.89 10.88 -10.17
CA ARG A 230 -15.83 9.47 -10.60
C ARG A 230 -15.87 8.49 -9.42
N ASN A 231 -15.25 8.86 -8.32
CA ASN A 231 -15.22 8.04 -7.09
C ASN A 231 -16.47 8.24 -6.20
N GLY A 232 -17.41 9.11 -6.58
CA GLY A 232 -18.61 9.40 -5.79
C GLY A 232 -18.33 10.12 -4.48
N TYR A 233 -17.23 10.89 -4.40
CA TYR A 233 -16.90 11.69 -3.23
C TYR A 233 -17.62 13.02 -3.26
N ASP A 234 -18.04 13.51 -2.08
CA ASP A 234 -18.56 14.88 -1.96
C ASP A 234 -17.40 15.88 -2.10
N PRO A 235 -17.57 16.95 -2.91
CA PRO A 235 -16.53 17.97 -3.05
C PRO A 235 -16.14 18.67 -1.73
N SER A 236 -16.99 18.62 -0.70
CA SER A 236 -16.68 19.11 0.65
C SER A 236 -15.82 18.15 1.48
N ASP A 237 -15.69 16.88 1.04
CA ASP A 237 -14.78 15.93 1.68
C ASP A 237 -13.32 16.36 1.42
N ASP A 238 -12.53 16.45 2.47
CA ASP A 238 -11.08 16.74 2.37
C ASP A 238 -10.34 15.46 1.94
N LEU A 239 -10.46 15.10 0.65
CA LEU A 239 -9.95 13.84 0.08
C LEU A 239 -8.92 14.03 -1.05
N GLY A 240 -8.42 15.25 -1.24
CA GLY A 240 -7.44 15.50 -2.29
C GLY A 240 -6.88 16.90 -2.25
N VAL A 241 -5.85 17.12 -3.05
CA VAL A 241 -5.18 18.41 -3.20
C VAL A 241 -4.83 18.69 -4.66
N ALA A 242 -5.02 19.94 -5.09
CA ALA A 242 -4.58 20.39 -6.40
C ALA A 242 -3.82 21.71 -6.25
N GLY A 243 -2.61 21.79 -6.80
CA GLY A 243 -1.81 23.00 -6.72
C GLY A 243 -0.32 22.80 -6.97
N ASP A 244 0.45 23.79 -6.50
CA ASP A 244 1.90 23.80 -6.49
C ASP A 244 2.48 23.01 -5.32
N ALA A 245 3.81 22.97 -5.22
CA ALA A 245 4.52 22.19 -4.22
C ALA A 245 4.20 22.64 -2.78
N ASP A 246 4.06 23.93 -2.52
CA ASP A 246 3.71 24.44 -1.20
C ASP A 246 2.29 24.04 -0.80
N THR A 247 1.34 24.11 -1.71
CA THR A 247 -0.06 23.68 -1.51
C THR A 247 -0.12 22.18 -1.21
N VAL A 248 0.58 21.37 -2.00
CA VAL A 248 0.61 19.90 -1.81
C VAL A 248 1.31 19.55 -0.49
N ALA A 249 2.45 20.16 -0.19
CA ALA A 249 3.16 19.94 1.08
C ALA A 249 2.30 20.34 2.30
N GLY A 250 1.56 21.45 2.20
CA GLY A 250 0.59 21.87 3.22
C GLY A 250 -0.51 20.83 3.44
N ALA A 251 -1.03 20.25 2.37
CA ALA A 251 -1.99 19.15 2.47
C ALA A 251 -1.35 17.92 3.15
N VAL A 252 -0.21 17.45 2.67
CA VAL A 252 0.49 16.29 3.26
C VAL A 252 0.67 16.46 4.77
N ARG A 253 1.06 17.65 5.24
CA ARG A 253 1.22 17.91 6.70
C ARG A 253 -0.08 17.68 7.48
N ARG A 254 -1.26 18.02 6.92
CA ARG A 254 -2.54 17.73 7.61
C ARG A 254 -2.76 16.24 7.85
N TRP A 255 -2.38 15.36 6.92
CA TRP A 255 -2.43 13.90 7.12
C TRP A 255 -1.38 13.41 8.11
N VAL A 256 -0.18 13.98 8.07
CA VAL A 256 0.88 13.69 9.06
C VAL A 256 0.41 14.08 10.49
N ASP A 257 -0.16 15.26 10.66
CA ASP A 257 -0.71 15.75 11.94
C ASP A 257 -1.91 14.90 12.41
N ALA A 258 -2.62 14.27 11.48
CA ALA A 258 -3.69 13.32 11.77
C ALA A 258 -3.19 11.91 12.11
N GLY A 259 -1.89 11.64 11.93
CA GLY A 259 -1.24 10.40 12.31
C GLY A 259 -0.76 9.50 11.16
N ALA A 260 -0.58 10.01 9.94
CA ALA A 260 0.07 9.26 8.89
C ALA A 260 1.59 9.17 9.10
N ASP A 261 2.17 7.99 8.94
CA ASP A 261 3.62 7.77 8.94
C ASP A 261 4.20 7.85 7.52
N SER A 262 3.38 7.50 6.52
CA SER A 262 3.67 7.70 5.09
C SER A 262 2.43 8.24 4.39
N VAL A 263 2.62 9.27 3.53
CA VAL A 263 1.57 9.79 2.65
C VAL A 263 1.97 9.50 1.21
N VAL A 264 1.07 8.83 0.49
CA VAL A 264 1.31 8.41 -0.89
C VAL A 264 0.40 9.21 -1.81
N LEU A 265 0.99 10.07 -2.62
CA LEU A 265 0.24 10.91 -3.56
C LEU A 265 -0.24 10.07 -4.75
N GLN A 266 -1.55 10.00 -4.90
CA GLN A 266 -2.21 9.30 -5.99
C GLN A 266 -2.57 10.30 -7.09
N PRO A 267 -1.96 10.22 -8.29
CA PRO A 267 -2.36 11.07 -9.40
C PRO A 267 -3.80 10.77 -9.83
N THR A 268 -4.42 11.71 -10.52
CA THR A 268 -5.72 11.49 -11.15
C THR A 268 -5.59 10.51 -12.33
N ALA A 269 -6.64 9.75 -12.63
CA ALA A 269 -6.62 8.74 -13.70
C ALA A 269 -6.28 9.34 -15.08
N ASP A 270 -6.50 10.65 -15.27
CA ASP A 270 -6.18 11.40 -16.48
C ASP A 270 -4.88 12.24 -16.33
N GLU A 271 -3.96 11.85 -15.47
CA GLU A 271 -2.65 12.52 -15.34
C GLU A 271 -1.87 12.44 -16.66
N PRO A 272 -1.57 13.59 -17.30
CA PRO A 272 -0.98 13.60 -18.64
C PRO A 272 0.52 13.25 -18.65
N ASP A 273 1.21 13.45 -17.53
CA ASP A 273 2.66 13.23 -17.40
C ASP A 273 3.01 12.51 -16.09
N PRO A 274 2.84 11.16 -16.05
CA PRO A 274 3.14 10.37 -14.85
C PRO A 274 4.59 10.50 -14.37
N GLU A 275 5.56 10.60 -15.29
CA GLU A 275 6.98 10.82 -14.97
C GLU A 275 7.20 12.22 -14.37
N GLY A 276 6.56 13.24 -14.93
CA GLY A 276 6.59 14.60 -14.39
C GLY A 276 5.95 14.67 -13.01
N PHE A 277 4.85 13.94 -12.79
CA PHE A 277 4.19 13.87 -11.49
C PHE A 277 5.12 13.29 -10.40
N VAL A 278 5.78 12.15 -10.63
CA VAL A 278 6.68 11.58 -9.62
C VAL A 278 7.91 12.44 -9.39
N ARG A 279 8.44 13.13 -10.43
CA ARG A 279 9.52 14.12 -10.27
C ARG A 279 9.08 15.31 -9.44
N PHE A 280 7.89 15.85 -9.68
CA PHE A 280 7.31 16.92 -8.87
C PHE A 280 7.23 16.52 -7.39
N VAL A 281 6.73 15.33 -7.10
CA VAL A 281 6.64 14.83 -5.72
C VAL A 281 8.03 14.69 -5.08
N GLY A 282 8.98 14.08 -5.77
CA GLY A 282 10.32 13.82 -5.25
C GLY A 282 11.19 15.07 -5.14
N SER A 283 11.20 15.94 -6.17
CA SER A 283 12.14 17.06 -6.27
C SER A 283 11.59 18.36 -5.70
N GLU A 284 10.28 18.57 -5.67
CA GLU A 284 9.67 19.84 -5.25
C GLU A 284 8.90 19.72 -3.93
N VAL A 285 8.04 18.69 -3.77
CA VAL A 285 7.23 18.54 -2.54
C VAL A 285 8.05 17.97 -1.39
N ARG A 286 8.82 16.88 -1.62
CA ARG A 286 9.57 16.19 -0.57
C ARG A 286 10.57 17.09 0.19
N PRO A 287 11.31 18.00 -0.44
CA PRO A 287 12.19 18.92 0.29
C PRO A 287 11.46 19.83 1.29
N LEU A 288 10.18 20.15 1.03
CA LEU A 288 9.34 20.96 1.90
C LEU A 288 8.80 20.20 3.13
N MET A 289 8.98 18.88 3.18
CA MET A 289 8.56 18.01 4.28
C MET A 289 9.64 17.79 5.36
N ARG A 290 10.77 18.49 5.24
CA ARG A 290 11.91 18.42 6.19
C ARG A 290 11.71 19.31 7.39
#